data_473201a9a8bdcda6ca40c942ce9e5566
#
_entry.id   473201a9a8bdcda6ca40c942ce9e5566
#
_cell.length_a   1.000
_cell.length_b   1.000
_cell.length_c   1.000
_cell.angle_alpha   90.00
_cell.angle_beta   90.00
_cell.angle_gamma   90.00
#
_symmetry.space_group_name_H-M   'P 1'
#
loop_
_entity.id
_entity.type
_entity.pdbx_description
1 polymer ?
#
loop_
_entity_poly.entity_id
_entity_poly.type
_entity_poly.pdbx_seq_one_letter_code
_entity_poly.pdbx_strand_id
1 'polypeptide(L)'
;DVEVSRALAKELGVKVKFVEVKWDSLIAGLDSDKYDLVTNQVAITAERKKKYDFSIPHTYSYPAIITKKDNTEITKMSDIKGHKFSQTGSSNFSKIVEKYKGEIVATNDWNENVSLVEQGRVDGTVNDTLAYYDLVNKKPDTDLKIAAQGKEVSEQALIFNKGQDDLKKNVDKALKSLKKSGKLAEISNKYFKTDVSHK
;
A
#
# COMPACT_ATOMS: atom_id res chain seq x y z
N ASP A 1 -2.44 -0.79 8.96
CA ASP A 1 -2.02 -2.19 9.22
C ASP A 1 -1.59 -2.47 10.67
N VAL A 2 -0.99 -1.51 11.41
CA VAL A 2 -0.57 -1.72 12.81
C VAL A 2 -1.74 -2.20 13.70
N GLU A 3 -2.91 -1.54 13.57
CA GLU A 3 -4.09 -1.92 14.36
C GLU A 3 -4.69 -3.26 13.91
N VAL A 4 -4.65 -3.55 12.61
CA VAL A 4 -5.02 -4.88 12.07
C VAL A 4 -4.10 -5.96 12.66
N SER A 5 -2.79 -5.73 12.70
CA SER A 5 -1.82 -6.67 13.27
C SER A 5 -2.04 -6.90 14.76
N ARG A 6 -2.38 -5.86 15.53
CA ARG A 6 -2.74 -6.01 16.96
C ARG A 6 -4.02 -6.83 17.14
N ALA A 7 -5.04 -6.58 16.32
CA ALA A 7 -6.29 -7.35 16.36
C ALA A 7 -6.04 -8.81 15.97
N LEU A 8 -5.21 -9.05 14.95
CA LEU A 8 -4.79 -10.37 14.51
C LEU A 8 -4.05 -11.13 15.63
N ALA A 9 -3.05 -10.50 16.25
CA ALA A 9 -2.29 -11.11 17.34
C ALA A 9 -3.19 -11.48 18.52
N LYS A 10 -4.15 -10.63 18.87
CA LYS A 10 -5.16 -10.91 19.91
C LYS A 10 -6.01 -12.13 19.56
N GLU A 11 -6.47 -12.22 18.32
CA GLU A 11 -7.28 -13.35 17.81
C GLU A 11 -6.48 -14.66 17.84
N LEU A 12 -5.18 -14.59 17.55
CA LEU A 12 -4.25 -15.73 17.58
C LEU A 12 -3.76 -16.08 18.98
N GLY A 13 -4.02 -15.26 20.00
CA GLY A 13 -3.53 -15.47 21.36
C GLY A 13 -2.01 -15.29 21.51
N VAL A 14 -1.39 -14.46 20.66
CA VAL A 14 0.05 -14.21 20.67
C VAL A 14 0.37 -12.73 20.90
N LYS A 15 1.63 -12.43 21.23
CA LYS A 15 2.14 -11.07 21.29
C LYS A 15 2.72 -10.68 19.94
N VAL A 16 2.44 -9.44 19.50
CA VAL A 16 3.03 -8.87 18.29
C VAL A 16 4.25 -8.02 18.65
N LYS A 17 5.33 -8.18 17.88
CA LYS A 17 6.49 -7.30 17.90
C LYS A 17 6.62 -6.64 16.54
N PHE A 18 6.64 -5.31 16.52
CA PHE A 18 6.83 -4.55 15.27
C PHE A 18 8.31 -4.29 15.01
N VAL A 19 8.71 -4.48 13.77
CA VAL A 19 10.04 -4.09 13.25
C VAL A 19 9.79 -3.07 12.15
N GLU A 20 10.15 -1.82 12.41
CA GLU A 20 9.95 -0.72 11.48
C GLU A 20 11.16 -0.58 10.55
N VAL A 21 10.91 -0.57 9.25
CA VAL A 21 11.94 -0.45 8.21
C VAL A 21 11.41 0.37 7.03
N LYS A 22 12.29 0.87 6.16
CA LYS A 22 11.89 1.52 4.92
C LYS A 22 11.29 0.52 3.94
N TRP A 23 10.41 1.00 3.04
CA TRP A 23 9.68 0.17 2.09
C TRP A 23 10.58 -0.81 1.32
N ASP A 24 11.67 -0.33 0.71
CA ASP A 24 12.57 -1.19 -0.09
C ASP A 24 13.31 -2.26 0.74
N SER A 25 13.34 -2.12 2.06
CA SER A 25 13.93 -3.10 2.98
C SER A 25 12.93 -4.15 3.49
N LEU A 26 11.62 -3.97 3.26
CA LEU A 26 10.59 -4.85 3.80
C LEU A 26 10.75 -6.29 3.30
N ILE A 27 10.90 -6.46 2.00
CA ILE A 27 11.01 -7.81 1.40
C ILE A 27 12.35 -8.45 1.72
N ALA A 28 13.45 -7.68 1.66
CA ALA A 28 14.78 -8.18 2.02
C ALA A 28 14.86 -8.64 3.51
N GLY A 29 14.14 -7.96 4.38
CA GLY A 29 14.04 -8.36 5.79
C GLY A 29 13.22 -9.65 5.97
N LEU A 30 12.17 -9.87 5.18
CA LEU A 30 11.43 -11.13 5.15
C LEU A 30 12.30 -12.28 4.62
N ASP A 31 13.00 -12.07 3.51
CA ASP A 31 13.92 -13.05 2.91
C ASP A 31 15.04 -13.49 3.87
N SER A 32 15.42 -12.63 4.80
CA SER A 32 16.46 -12.91 5.82
C SER A 32 15.90 -13.29 7.19
N ASP A 33 14.61 -13.66 7.26
CA ASP A 33 13.91 -14.11 8.47
C ASP A 33 14.01 -13.13 9.67
N LYS A 34 14.10 -11.81 9.39
CA LYS A 34 14.10 -10.79 10.45
C LYS A 34 12.75 -10.63 11.12
N TYR A 35 11.68 -11.08 10.47
CA TYR A 35 10.31 -11.11 10.96
C TYR A 35 9.52 -12.21 10.24
N ASP A 36 8.46 -12.69 10.88
CA ASP A 36 7.67 -13.83 10.40
C ASP A 36 6.77 -13.49 9.21
N LEU A 37 6.35 -12.24 9.12
CA LEU A 37 5.48 -11.74 8.05
C LEU A 37 5.61 -10.22 7.89
N VAL A 38 5.18 -9.71 6.74
CA VAL A 38 5.07 -8.28 6.49
C VAL A 38 3.61 -7.87 6.40
N THR A 39 3.27 -6.78 7.08
CA THR A 39 1.97 -6.13 7.07
C THR A 39 2.15 -4.64 6.84
N ASN A 40 2.04 -4.21 5.59
CA ASN A 40 2.18 -2.82 5.18
C ASN A 40 1.43 -2.56 3.88
N GLN A 41 0.16 -2.98 3.80
CA GLN A 41 -0.69 -2.86 2.61
C GLN A 41 0.02 -3.36 1.35
N VAL A 42 0.67 -4.54 1.46
CA VAL A 42 1.42 -5.12 0.34
C VAL A 42 0.45 -5.66 -0.69
N ALA A 43 0.45 -5.05 -1.88
CA ALA A 43 -0.39 -5.49 -2.97
C ALA A 43 -0.01 -6.90 -3.44
N ILE A 44 -1.03 -7.74 -3.63
CA ILE A 44 -0.89 -9.05 -4.25
C ILE A 44 -0.61 -8.87 -5.74
N THR A 45 0.57 -9.28 -6.20
CA THR A 45 0.93 -9.25 -7.62
C THR A 45 1.36 -10.65 -8.10
N ALA A 46 1.21 -10.91 -9.40
CA ALA A 46 1.66 -12.17 -10.00
C ALA A 46 3.16 -12.43 -9.80
N GLU A 47 3.97 -11.36 -9.80
CA GLU A 47 5.41 -11.43 -9.57
C GLU A 47 5.73 -11.82 -8.12
N ARG A 48 5.11 -11.14 -7.15
CA ARG A 48 5.31 -11.45 -5.72
C ARG A 48 4.82 -12.85 -5.36
N LYS A 49 3.71 -13.33 -5.94
CA LYS A 49 3.20 -14.71 -5.76
C LYS A 49 4.19 -15.79 -6.20
N LYS A 50 5.11 -15.50 -7.09
CA LYS A 50 6.15 -16.48 -7.49
C LYS A 50 7.09 -16.82 -6.35
N LYS A 51 7.39 -15.85 -5.48
CA LYS A 51 8.39 -15.98 -4.40
C LYS A 51 7.77 -16.13 -3.02
N TYR A 52 6.58 -15.58 -2.79
CA TYR A 52 5.97 -15.43 -1.47
C TYR A 52 4.56 -15.99 -1.47
N ASP A 53 4.08 -16.30 -0.27
CA ASP A 53 2.70 -16.60 0.00
C ASP A 53 1.98 -15.38 0.60
N PHE A 54 0.67 -15.32 0.43
CA PHE A 54 -0.17 -14.23 0.89
C PHE A 54 -1.32 -14.77 1.72
N SER A 55 -1.73 -14.01 2.72
CA SER A 55 -3.01 -14.23 3.38
C SER A 55 -4.18 -13.97 2.41
N ILE A 56 -5.39 -14.24 2.86
CA ILE A 56 -6.58 -13.66 2.22
C ILE A 56 -6.46 -12.14 2.23
N PRO A 57 -6.98 -11.43 1.21
CA PRO A 57 -6.99 -9.97 1.20
C PRO A 57 -7.80 -9.41 2.37
N HIS A 58 -7.26 -8.39 3.02
CA HIS A 58 -7.92 -7.71 4.13
C HIS A 58 -8.18 -6.23 3.85
N THR A 59 -7.62 -5.69 2.77
CA THR A 59 -7.78 -4.29 2.35
C THR A 59 -7.84 -4.22 0.84
N TYR A 60 -8.64 -3.29 0.33
CA TYR A 60 -8.85 -3.06 -1.10
C TYR A 60 -8.68 -1.58 -1.41
N SER A 61 -7.95 -1.27 -2.47
CA SER A 61 -7.70 0.11 -2.92
C SER A 61 -7.62 0.19 -4.43
N TYR A 62 -7.34 1.37 -4.94
CA TYR A 62 -7.14 1.60 -6.37
C TYR A 62 -5.82 2.36 -6.60
N PRO A 63 -5.10 2.11 -7.69
CA PRO A 63 -3.97 2.95 -8.06
C PRO A 63 -4.48 4.36 -8.35
N ALA A 64 -3.76 5.36 -7.85
CA ALA A 64 -4.10 6.76 -8.01
C ALA A 64 -2.86 7.57 -8.40
N ILE A 65 -3.05 8.52 -9.29
CA ILE A 65 -2.07 9.57 -9.58
C ILE A 65 -2.33 10.69 -8.58
N ILE A 66 -1.29 11.08 -7.86
CA ILE A 66 -1.31 12.15 -6.89
C ILE A 66 -0.44 13.29 -7.42
N THR A 67 -1.03 14.47 -7.56
CA THR A 67 -0.38 15.68 -8.07
C THR A 67 -0.66 16.86 -7.14
N LYS A 68 -0.04 18.00 -7.42
CA LYS A 68 -0.47 19.27 -6.81
C LYS A 68 -1.91 19.62 -7.23
N LYS A 69 -2.62 20.35 -6.36
CA LYS A 69 -4.01 20.77 -6.63
C LYS A 69 -4.15 21.65 -7.87
N ASP A 70 -3.15 22.47 -8.15
CA ASP A 70 -3.10 23.38 -9.31
C ASP A 70 -2.72 22.70 -10.62
N ASN A 71 -2.26 21.43 -10.58
CA ASN A 71 -1.99 20.68 -11.81
C ASN A 71 -3.28 20.39 -12.57
N THR A 72 -3.37 20.86 -13.81
CA THR A 72 -4.52 20.68 -14.72
C THR A 72 -4.19 19.78 -15.92
N GLU A 73 -2.94 19.37 -16.09
CA GLU A 73 -2.47 18.61 -17.24
C GLU A 73 -2.73 17.12 -17.10
N ILE A 74 -2.67 16.61 -15.84
CA ILE A 74 -2.86 15.19 -15.53
C ILE A 74 -4.28 14.98 -15.00
N THR A 75 -5.12 14.31 -15.81
CA THR A 75 -6.55 14.07 -15.51
C THR A 75 -6.96 12.59 -15.64
N LYS A 76 -6.12 11.78 -16.27
CA LYS A 76 -6.31 10.33 -16.46
C LYS A 76 -4.98 9.59 -16.44
N MET A 77 -5.02 8.26 -16.27
CA MET A 77 -3.80 7.45 -16.15
C MET A 77 -2.87 7.54 -17.35
N SER A 78 -3.39 7.76 -18.58
CA SER A 78 -2.58 7.90 -19.78
C SER A 78 -1.79 9.21 -19.85
N ASP A 79 -2.14 10.21 -19.06
CA ASP A 79 -1.45 11.49 -19.03
C ASP A 79 -0.11 11.42 -18.25
N ILE A 80 0.22 10.26 -17.70
CA ILE A 80 1.57 9.94 -17.17
C ILE A 80 2.63 10.12 -18.27
N LYS A 81 2.27 9.92 -19.55
CA LYS A 81 3.21 9.97 -20.66
C LYS A 81 3.92 11.33 -20.74
N GLY A 82 5.25 11.27 -20.69
CA GLY A 82 6.11 12.46 -20.84
C GLY A 82 6.25 13.32 -19.58
N HIS A 83 5.60 12.93 -18.48
CA HIS A 83 5.71 13.60 -17.19
C HIS A 83 6.67 12.86 -16.25
N LYS A 84 7.17 13.56 -15.22
CA LYS A 84 8.08 13.03 -14.20
C LYS A 84 7.32 12.59 -12.97
N PHE A 85 7.58 11.36 -12.51
CA PHE A 85 6.94 10.77 -11.34
C PHE A 85 7.96 10.26 -10.34
N SER A 86 7.83 10.65 -9.07
CA SER A 86 8.61 10.08 -7.99
C SER A 86 8.11 8.68 -7.64
N GLN A 87 9.01 7.70 -7.52
CA GLN A 87 8.69 6.31 -7.19
C GLN A 87 9.80 5.62 -6.41
N THR A 88 9.46 4.75 -5.46
CA THR A 88 10.41 3.84 -4.84
C THR A 88 10.71 2.65 -5.76
N GLY A 89 11.96 2.14 -5.73
CA GLY A 89 12.43 1.14 -6.68
C GLY A 89 11.65 -0.19 -6.65
N SER A 90 11.21 -0.65 -5.46
CA SER A 90 10.47 -1.91 -5.28
C SER A 90 8.94 -1.76 -5.38
N SER A 91 8.44 -0.54 -5.66
CA SER A 91 7.02 -0.28 -5.78
C SER A 91 6.42 -0.93 -7.04
N ASN A 92 5.29 -1.63 -6.90
CA ASN A 92 4.52 -2.10 -8.06
C ASN A 92 3.93 -0.95 -8.88
N PHE A 93 3.81 0.25 -8.31
CA PHE A 93 3.31 1.44 -9.00
C PHE A 93 4.32 2.03 -10.00
N SER A 94 5.63 1.76 -9.83
CA SER A 94 6.64 2.09 -10.84
C SER A 94 6.31 1.50 -12.20
N LYS A 95 5.79 0.25 -12.23
CA LYS A 95 5.35 -0.42 -13.46
C LYS A 95 4.18 0.28 -14.15
N ILE A 96 3.34 1.00 -13.40
CA ILE A 96 2.27 1.82 -13.97
C ILE A 96 2.87 3.02 -14.68
N VAL A 97 3.84 3.69 -14.07
CA VAL A 97 4.55 4.83 -14.69
C VAL A 97 5.27 4.37 -15.97
N GLU A 98 5.98 3.25 -15.92
CA GLU A 98 6.67 2.65 -17.08
C GLU A 98 5.68 2.27 -18.20
N LYS A 99 4.56 1.61 -17.85
CA LYS A 99 3.50 1.21 -18.79
C LYS A 99 2.99 2.41 -19.61
N TYR A 100 2.84 3.54 -18.97
CA TYR A 100 2.37 4.78 -19.60
C TYR A 100 3.50 5.69 -20.11
N LYS A 101 4.76 5.21 -20.08
CA LYS A 101 5.94 5.94 -20.60
C LYS A 101 6.19 7.27 -19.88
N GLY A 102 6.01 7.30 -18.57
CA GLY A 102 6.47 8.37 -17.70
C GLY A 102 7.95 8.24 -17.37
N GLU A 103 8.57 9.33 -16.93
CA GLU A 103 9.94 9.36 -16.41
C GLU A 103 9.90 9.11 -14.89
N ILE A 104 10.71 8.17 -14.40
CA ILE A 104 10.80 7.87 -12.97
C ILE A 104 11.97 8.64 -12.34
N VAL A 105 11.66 9.38 -11.28
CA VAL A 105 12.63 9.93 -10.33
C VAL A 105 12.64 9.03 -9.11
N ALA A 106 13.74 8.29 -8.93
CA ALA A 106 13.87 7.30 -7.87
C ALA A 106 13.95 7.97 -6.49
N THR A 107 13.27 7.38 -5.52
CA THR A 107 13.21 7.81 -4.12
C THR A 107 13.34 6.62 -3.18
N ASN A 108 13.44 6.89 -1.87
CA ASN A 108 13.63 5.85 -0.86
C ASN A 108 12.36 5.50 -0.10
N ASP A 109 11.38 6.41 -0.04
CA ASP A 109 10.13 6.21 0.72
C ASP A 109 8.99 7.12 0.24
N TRP A 110 7.81 6.90 0.81
CA TRP A 110 6.60 7.65 0.49
C TRP A 110 6.70 9.14 0.84
N ASN A 111 7.34 9.49 1.95
CA ASN A 111 7.45 10.89 2.36
C ASN A 111 8.32 11.69 1.39
N GLU A 112 9.37 11.07 0.86
CA GLU A 112 10.20 11.67 -0.18
C GLU A 112 9.41 11.85 -1.49
N ASN A 113 8.59 10.85 -1.89
CA ASN A 113 7.69 10.98 -3.04
C ASN A 113 6.78 12.20 -2.90
N VAL A 114 6.08 12.32 -1.77
CA VAL A 114 5.18 13.45 -1.47
C VAL A 114 5.93 14.77 -1.50
N SER A 115 7.11 14.83 -0.86
CA SER A 115 7.92 16.05 -0.79
C SER A 115 8.34 16.56 -2.17
N LEU A 116 8.74 15.66 -3.08
CA LEU A 116 9.12 16.04 -4.44
C LEU A 116 7.94 16.61 -5.24
N VAL A 117 6.74 16.04 -5.06
CA VAL A 117 5.52 16.57 -5.70
C VAL A 117 5.15 17.94 -5.13
N GLU A 118 5.15 18.10 -3.79
CA GLU A 118 4.85 19.39 -3.13
C GLU A 118 5.82 20.50 -3.55
N GLN A 119 7.10 20.15 -3.74
CA GLN A 119 8.15 21.08 -4.21
C GLN A 119 8.09 21.37 -5.72
N GLY A 120 7.22 20.69 -6.48
CA GLY A 120 7.16 20.84 -7.94
C GLY A 120 8.38 20.31 -8.68
N ARG A 121 9.17 19.42 -8.06
CA ARG A 121 10.34 18.77 -8.70
C ARG A 121 9.95 17.62 -9.61
N VAL A 122 8.78 17.07 -9.42
CA VAL A 122 8.11 16.09 -10.26
C VAL A 122 6.65 16.49 -10.45
N ASP A 123 6.02 15.99 -11.50
CA ASP A 123 4.61 16.30 -11.82
C ASP A 123 3.63 15.53 -10.94
N GLY A 124 4.06 14.38 -10.43
CA GLY A 124 3.22 13.56 -9.55
C GLY A 124 3.93 12.34 -8.98
N THR A 125 3.16 11.54 -8.27
CA THR A 125 3.53 10.19 -7.85
C THR A 125 2.34 9.26 -8.06
N VAL A 126 2.57 7.97 -8.25
CA VAL A 126 1.51 6.96 -8.30
C VAL A 126 1.59 6.12 -7.03
N ASN A 127 0.47 6.03 -6.32
CA ASN A 127 0.33 5.15 -5.15
C ASN A 127 -1.12 4.66 -5.08
N ASP A 128 -1.49 3.92 -4.05
CA ASP A 128 -2.89 3.59 -3.84
C ASP A 128 -3.68 4.75 -3.18
N THR A 129 -4.99 4.69 -3.32
CA THR A 129 -5.90 5.69 -2.75
C THR A 129 -5.76 5.81 -1.24
N LEU A 130 -5.40 4.74 -0.54
CA LEU A 130 -5.30 4.72 0.93
C LEU A 130 -4.09 5.50 1.42
N ALA A 131 -2.97 5.45 0.69
CA ALA A 131 -1.79 6.26 0.99
C ALA A 131 -2.13 7.77 0.93
N TYR A 132 -2.94 8.16 -0.05
CA TYR A 132 -3.43 9.54 -0.14
C TYR A 132 -4.40 9.90 1.00
N TYR A 133 -5.35 9.03 1.34
CA TYR A 133 -6.29 9.30 2.43
C TYR A 133 -5.58 9.40 3.78
N ASP A 134 -4.57 8.55 4.04
CA ASP A 134 -3.73 8.66 5.24
C ASP A 134 -2.96 9.99 5.27
N LEU A 135 -2.41 10.42 4.12
CA LEU A 135 -1.76 11.72 3.99
C LEU A 135 -2.71 12.87 4.34
N VAL A 136 -3.91 12.90 3.77
CA VAL A 136 -4.90 13.97 4.03
C VAL A 136 -5.36 13.95 5.49
N ASN A 137 -5.51 12.78 6.10
CA ASN A 137 -5.87 12.68 7.52
C ASN A 137 -4.78 13.25 8.43
N LYS A 138 -3.51 13.07 8.08
CA LYS A 138 -2.34 13.61 8.83
C LYS A 138 -2.03 15.06 8.50
N LYS A 139 -2.32 15.48 7.27
CA LYS A 139 -2.04 16.81 6.73
C LYS A 139 -3.26 17.31 5.94
N PRO A 140 -4.33 17.75 6.63
CA PRO A 140 -5.59 18.16 5.97
C PRO A 140 -5.44 19.33 5.01
N ASP A 141 -4.45 20.17 5.22
CA ASP A 141 -4.08 21.35 4.42
C ASP A 141 -3.10 21.04 3.28
N THR A 142 -2.82 19.77 3.01
CA THR A 142 -1.92 19.40 1.90
C THR A 142 -2.39 20.01 0.58
N ASP A 143 -1.42 20.50 -0.21
CA ASP A 143 -1.66 21.04 -1.56
C ASP A 143 -1.71 19.93 -2.64
N LEU A 144 -1.99 18.70 -2.24
CA LEU A 144 -2.07 17.56 -3.15
C LEU A 144 -3.52 17.12 -3.36
N LYS A 145 -3.75 16.46 -4.51
CA LYS A 145 -5.04 15.83 -4.88
C LYS A 145 -4.80 14.49 -5.57
N ILE A 146 -5.82 13.63 -5.57
CA ILE A 146 -5.93 12.55 -6.56
C ILE A 146 -6.36 13.19 -7.88
N ALA A 147 -5.46 13.18 -8.87
CA ALA A 147 -5.71 13.71 -10.21
C ALA A 147 -6.42 12.68 -11.10
N ALA A 148 -6.09 11.40 -10.92
CA ALA A 148 -6.72 10.30 -11.63
C ALA A 148 -6.67 9.02 -10.79
N GLN A 149 -7.63 8.12 -11.02
CA GLN A 149 -7.71 6.81 -10.38
C GLN A 149 -7.84 5.72 -11.42
N GLY A 150 -7.08 4.63 -11.25
CA GLY A 150 -7.22 3.42 -12.05
C GLY A 150 -8.49 2.66 -11.71
N LYS A 151 -8.92 1.78 -12.62
CA LYS A 151 -10.15 0.98 -12.47
C LYS A 151 -9.90 -0.38 -11.80
N GLU A 152 -8.66 -0.85 -11.82
CA GLU A 152 -8.30 -2.17 -11.29
C GLU A 152 -8.17 -2.10 -9.77
N VAL A 153 -8.90 -2.98 -9.09
CA VAL A 153 -8.82 -3.09 -7.63
C VAL A 153 -7.47 -3.69 -7.25
N SER A 154 -6.75 -3.03 -6.35
CA SER A 154 -5.56 -3.54 -5.69
C SER A 154 -5.98 -4.28 -4.42
N GLU A 155 -5.65 -5.56 -4.32
CA GLU A 155 -5.88 -6.38 -3.13
C GLU A 155 -4.62 -6.38 -2.28
N GLN A 156 -4.71 -5.95 -1.02
CA GLN A 156 -3.59 -5.98 -0.08
C GLN A 156 -3.77 -7.13 0.92
N ALA A 157 -2.65 -7.78 1.22
CA ALA A 157 -2.60 -8.91 2.13
C ALA A 157 -1.29 -8.93 2.95
N LEU A 158 -1.27 -9.74 3.99
CA LEU A 158 -0.03 -10.07 4.68
C LEU A 158 0.79 -11.00 3.79
N ILE A 159 2.10 -10.80 3.77
CA ILE A 159 3.03 -11.58 2.96
C ILE A 159 3.96 -12.42 3.85
N PHE A 160 4.23 -13.64 3.43
CA PHE A 160 5.02 -14.65 4.14
C PHE A 160 6.08 -15.23 3.21
N ASN A 161 7.19 -15.72 3.78
CA ASN A 161 8.05 -16.65 3.07
C ASN A 161 7.26 -17.93 2.73
N LYS A 162 7.61 -18.58 1.62
CA LYS A 162 7.03 -19.88 1.27
C LYS A 162 7.34 -20.94 2.31
N GLY A 163 6.42 -21.90 2.46
CA GLY A 163 6.58 -23.02 3.41
C GLY A 163 6.11 -22.67 4.84
N GLN A 164 5.50 -21.51 5.07
CA GLN A 164 4.90 -21.15 6.36
C GLN A 164 3.39 -21.43 6.39
N ASP A 165 2.97 -22.58 5.90
CA ASP A 165 1.57 -22.94 5.68
C ASP A 165 0.73 -22.88 6.96
N ASP A 166 1.25 -23.34 8.09
CA ASP A 166 0.54 -23.31 9.37
C ASP A 166 0.31 -21.89 9.88
N LEU A 167 1.34 -21.02 9.80
CA LEU A 167 1.20 -19.61 10.15
C LEU A 167 0.16 -18.93 9.26
N LYS A 168 0.29 -19.11 7.95
CA LYS A 168 -0.64 -18.56 6.96
C LYS A 168 -2.09 -19.03 7.21
N LYS A 169 -2.30 -20.32 7.45
CA LYS A 169 -3.62 -20.90 7.75
C LYS A 169 -4.26 -20.29 9.00
N ASN A 170 -3.48 -20.13 10.05
CA ASN A 170 -3.95 -19.52 11.30
C ASN A 170 -4.28 -18.04 11.10
N VAL A 171 -3.43 -17.29 10.38
CA VAL A 171 -3.66 -15.89 10.02
C VAL A 171 -4.93 -15.76 9.17
N ASP A 172 -5.12 -16.59 8.15
CA ASP A 172 -6.31 -16.56 7.30
C ASP A 172 -7.60 -16.84 8.10
N LYS A 173 -7.55 -17.78 9.06
CA LYS A 173 -8.68 -18.04 9.96
C LYS A 173 -8.99 -16.83 10.84
N ALA A 174 -7.98 -16.22 11.42
CA ALA A 174 -8.15 -15.05 12.26
C ALA A 174 -8.65 -13.82 11.47
N LEU A 175 -8.15 -13.58 10.25
CA LEU A 175 -8.65 -12.52 9.37
C LEU A 175 -10.12 -12.73 9.00
N LYS A 176 -10.55 -13.98 8.73
CA LYS A 176 -11.97 -14.30 8.50
C LYS A 176 -12.84 -14.00 9.71
N SER A 177 -12.36 -14.31 10.91
CA SER A 177 -13.04 -13.97 12.18
C SER A 177 -13.18 -12.47 12.35
N LEU A 178 -12.08 -11.71 12.18
CA LEU A 178 -12.06 -10.25 12.29
C LEU A 178 -12.97 -9.58 11.23
N LYS A 179 -13.03 -10.13 10.03
CA LYS A 179 -13.95 -9.67 8.98
C LYS A 179 -15.41 -9.92 9.37
N LYS A 180 -15.73 -11.15 9.82
CA LYS A 180 -17.09 -11.53 10.22
C LYS A 180 -17.59 -10.73 11.43
N SER A 181 -16.73 -10.43 12.38
CA SER A 181 -17.08 -9.60 13.56
C SER A 181 -17.23 -8.11 13.26
N GLY A 182 -16.91 -7.66 12.04
CA GLY A 182 -16.90 -6.25 11.67
C GLY A 182 -15.67 -5.47 12.15
N LYS A 183 -14.68 -6.14 12.78
CA LYS A 183 -13.51 -5.45 13.32
C LYS A 183 -12.63 -4.82 12.23
N LEU A 184 -12.51 -5.47 11.05
CA LEU A 184 -11.77 -4.87 9.93
C LEU A 184 -12.49 -3.61 9.40
N ALA A 185 -13.82 -3.63 9.32
CA ALA A 185 -14.62 -2.47 8.92
C ALA A 185 -14.50 -1.33 9.93
N GLU A 186 -14.54 -1.63 11.24
CA GLU A 186 -14.30 -0.64 12.31
C GLU A 186 -12.95 0.06 12.14
N ILE A 187 -11.87 -0.72 11.96
CA ILE A 187 -10.52 -0.18 11.75
C ILE A 187 -10.47 0.65 10.46
N SER A 188 -11.04 0.14 9.35
CA SER A 188 -11.14 0.87 8.09
C SER A 188 -11.80 2.24 8.27
N ASN A 189 -12.98 2.28 8.86
CA ASN A 189 -13.72 3.53 9.06
C ASN A 189 -12.98 4.53 9.96
N LYS A 190 -12.24 4.03 10.96
CA LYS A 190 -11.41 4.87 11.82
C LYS A 190 -10.36 5.65 11.03
N TYR A 191 -9.66 4.99 10.10
CA TYR A 191 -8.52 5.56 9.37
C TYR A 191 -8.90 6.19 8.03
N PHE A 192 -9.89 5.64 7.33
CA PHE A 192 -10.20 6.05 5.95
C PHE A 192 -11.61 6.66 5.79
N LYS A 193 -12.42 6.70 6.87
CA LYS A 193 -13.80 7.15 6.85
C LYS A 193 -14.72 6.36 5.89
N THR A 194 -14.25 5.19 5.49
CA THR A 194 -14.97 4.24 4.63
C THR A 194 -14.49 2.82 4.90
N ASP A 195 -15.33 1.83 4.61
CA ASP A 195 -14.93 0.43 4.73
C ASP A 195 -14.17 -0.02 3.48
N VAL A 196 -12.87 -0.26 3.64
CA VAL A 196 -11.97 -0.77 2.60
C VAL A 196 -11.60 -2.24 2.81
N SER A 197 -12.29 -2.94 3.72
CA SER A 197 -12.08 -4.37 3.99
C SER A 197 -12.88 -5.29 3.05
N HIS A 198 -13.69 -4.71 2.17
CA HIS A 198 -14.50 -5.37 1.13
C HIS A 198 -14.25 -4.72 -0.24
N LYS A 199 -14.53 -5.49 -1.31
CA LYS A 199 -14.60 -4.96 -2.69
C LYS A 199 -15.86 -4.15 -2.88
#